data_5517cfb53cbdeeae6a83456ff6a2dfae
#
_entry.id   5517cfb53cbdeeae6a83456ff6a2dfae
#
_cell.length_a   1.000
_cell.length_b   1.000
_cell.length_c   1.000
_cell.angle_alpha   90.00
_cell.angle_beta   90.00
_cell.angle_gamma   90.00
#
_symmetry.space_group_name_H-M   'P 1'
#
loop_
_entity.id
_entity.type
_entity.pdbx_description
1 polymer ?
#
loop_
_entity_poly.entity_id
_entity_poly.type
_entity_poly.pdbx_seq_one_letter_code
_entity_poly.pdbx_strand_id
1 'polypeptide(L)'
;SNLQSYPVMELFYSLQGEGYHQGKAAFFIRLAGCDVGCVWCDVKDSWDASKHPVLSIEEIIAAAAAHPSRIAIVTGGEPLLHQLDPLTTALKAAGFQTHIETSGSSPMSGSWDWVCLSPKKFKAALPEAIKAANELKVVVFNNSDFAFANSFVNDVPVNCKKYLQPEWEKSDTMTPLVIEYIKSNPSWELSAQLHKYIQVP
;
A
#
# COMPACT_ATOMS: atom_id res chain seq x y z
N SER A 1 5.24 27.92 -14.02
CA SER A 1 5.42 26.80 -13.12
C SER A 1 4.64 25.61 -13.68
N ASN A 2 5.34 24.54 -14.06
CA ASN A 2 4.68 23.29 -14.43
C ASN A 2 4.04 22.75 -13.14
N LEU A 3 2.76 23.00 -12.96
CA LEU A 3 1.94 22.40 -11.92
C LEU A 3 1.93 20.90 -12.19
N GLN A 4 2.69 20.15 -11.40
CA GLN A 4 2.69 18.68 -11.54
C GLN A 4 1.36 18.14 -11.02
N SER A 5 0.78 17.23 -11.77
CA SER A 5 -0.54 16.68 -11.50
C SER A 5 -0.52 15.16 -11.64
N TYR A 6 -1.48 14.51 -11.01
CA TYR A 6 -1.60 13.05 -10.99
C TYR A 6 -3.04 12.61 -11.30
N PRO A 7 -3.21 11.47 -11.98
CA PRO A 7 -4.53 10.85 -12.09
C PRO A 7 -4.93 10.29 -10.71
N VAL A 8 -6.02 10.79 -10.15
CA VAL A 8 -6.48 10.43 -8.81
C VAL A 8 -7.81 9.72 -8.90
N MET A 9 -7.86 8.46 -8.45
CA MET A 9 -9.11 7.72 -8.36
C MET A 9 -9.96 8.23 -7.21
N GLU A 10 -9.37 8.41 -6.02
CA GLU A 10 -10.07 8.91 -4.84
C GLU A 10 -9.12 9.55 -3.82
N LEU A 11 -9.69 10.50 -3.08
CA LEU A 11 -9.08 11.09 -1.89
C LEU A 11 -10.06 10.89 -0.73
N PHE A 12 -9.60 10.33 0.38
CA PHE A 12 -10.49 10.13 1.53
C PHE A 12 -9.72 10.13 2.86
N TYR A 13 -10.42 10.54 3.91
CA TYR A 13 -9.92 10.52 5.27
C TYR A 13 -10.57 9.37 6.04
N SER A 14 -9.76 8.47 6.56
CA SER A 14 -10.25 7.26 7.22
C SER A 14 -9.22 6.71 8.22
N LEU A 15 -9.40 5.46 8.63
CA LEU A 15 -8.43 4.71 9.41
C LEU A 15 -7.62 3.79 8.51
N GLN A 16 -6.31 3.68 8.76
CA GLN A 16 -5.53 2.59 8.18
C GLN A 16 -6.06 1.26 8.72
N GLY A 17 -6.56 0.41 7.82
CA GLY A 17 -7.18 -0.87 8.18
C GLY A 17 -6.22 -2.04 8.19
N GLU A 18 -4.95 -1.85 7.77
CA GLU A 18 -4.02 -2.92 7.49
C GLU A 18 -2.64 -2.68 8.10
N GLY A 19 -1.96 -3.80 8.42
CA GLY A 19 -0.56 -3.80 8.77
C GLY A 19 -0.20 -3.07 10.07
N TYR A 20 1.02 -2.56 10.11
CA TYR A 20 1.62 -2.00 11.32
C TYR A 20 0.87 -0.76 11.86
N HIS A 21 0.35 0.08 10.98
CA HIS A 21 -0.33 1.31 11.37
C HIS A 21 -1.85 1.16 11.50
N GLN A 22 -2.34 -0.07 11.59
CA GLN A 22 -3.77 -0.35 11.77
C GLN A 22 -4.37 0.48 12.91
N GLY A 23 -5.53 1.09 12.64
CA GLY A 23 -6.28 1.90 13.59
C GLY A 23 -5.90 3.38 13.61
N LYS A 24 -4.84 3.79 12.91
CA LYS A 24 -4.43 5.20 12.85
C LYS A 24 -5.26 5.97 11.82
N ALA A 25 -5.68 7.18 12.18
CA ALA A 25 -6.31 8.11 11.25
C ALA A 25 -5.29 8.59 10.20
N ALA A 26 -5.65 8.54 8.93
CA ALA A 26 -4.79 8.95 7.83
C ALA A 26 -5.60 9.49 6.64
N PHE A 27 -4.95 10.33 5.85
CA PHE A 27 -5.48 10.79 4.58
C PHE A 27 -4.93 9.92 3.45
N PHE A 28 -5.83 9.28 2.71
CA PHE A 28 -5.50 8.37 1.63
C PHE A 28 -5.55 9.07 0.28
N ILE A 29 -4.49 8.88 -0.51
CA ILE A 29 -4.34 9.39 -1.87
C ILE A 29 -4.23 8.16 -2.78
N ARG A 30 -5.34 7.77 -3.41
CA ARG A 30 -5.35 6.64 -4.34
C ARG A 30 -5.14 7.14 -5.75
N LEU A 31 -3.94 6.91 -6.27
CA LEU A 31 -3.59 7.23 -7.66
C LEU A 31 -4.14 6.15 -8.59
N ALA A 32 -4.51 6.56 -9.79
CA ALA A 32 -4.94 5.67 -10.85
C ALA A 32 -3.77 5.25 -11.75
N GLY A 33 -3.92 4.08 -12.36
CA GLY A 33 -2.91 3.42 -13.19
C GLY A 33 -2.32 2.20 -12.48
N CYS A 34 -2.38 1.04 -13.12
CA CYS A 34 -1.77 -0.19 -12.63
C CYS A 34 -1.42 -1.11 -13.78
N ASP A 35 -0.22 -1.69 -13.74
CA ASP A 35 0.29 -2.64 -14.73
C ASP A 35 0.62 -4.02 -14.12
N VAL A 36 0.20 -4.27 -12.87
CA VAL A 36 0.51 -5.51 -12.15
C VAL A 36 -0.42 -6.66 -12.54
N GLY A 37 -1.71 -6.39 -12.75
CA GLY A 37 -2.67 -7.36 -13.29
C GLY A 37 -3.13 -8.44 -12.32
N CYS A 38 -3.28 -8.15 -11.03
CA CYS A 38 -3.74 -9.11 -10.02
C CYS A 38 -5.18 -9.58 -10.29
N VAL A 39 -5.38 -10.89 -10.48
CA VAL A 39 -6.71 -11.44 -10.77
C VAL A 39 -7.73 -11.21 -9.64
N TRP A 40 -7.28 -11.15 -8.41
CA TRP A 40 -8.07 -10.93 -7.20
C TRP A 40 -8.06 -9.46 -6.71
N CYS A 41 -7.68 -8.52 -7.57
CA CYS A 41 -7.65 -7.11 -7.21
C CYS A 41 -9.05 -6.60 -6.84
N ASP A 42 -9.17 -5.96 -5.67
CA ASP A 42 -10.40 -5.35 -5.19
C ASP A 42 -10.62 -3.91 -5.68
N VAL A 43 -9.64 -3.34 -6.41
CA VAL A 43 -9.66 -1.96 -6.91
C VAL A 43 -9.36 -1.91 -8.41
N LYS A 44 -9.97 -2.79 -9.21
CA LYS A 44 -9.72 -2.86 -10.67
C LYS A 44 -10.02 -1.57 -11.41
N ASP A 45 -10.92 -0.74 -10.90
CA ASP A 45 -11.24 0.57 -11.48
C ASP A 45 -10.03 1.53 -11.47
N SER A 46 -9.02 1.27 -10.61
CA SER A 46 -7.78 2.05 -10.59
C SER A 46 -6.83 1.74 -11.75
N TRP A 47 -7.05 0.67 -12.51
CA TRP A 47 -6.10 0.23 -13.53
C TRP A 47 -5.95 1.19 -14.72
N ASP A 48 -7.03 1.83 -15.10
CA ASP A 48 -7.08 2.76 -16.23
C ASP A 48 -7.06 4.21 -15.74
N ALA A 49 -5.88 4.82 -15.80
CA ALA A 49 -5.67 6.20 -15.37
C ALA A 49 -6.52 7.22 -16.14
N SER A 50 -6.88 6.92 -17.39
CA SER A 50 -7.65 7.84 -18.24
C SER A 50 -9.10 8.03 -17.80
N LYS A 51 -9.60 7.12 -16.96
CA LYS A 51 -10.97 7.17 -16.42
C LYS A 51 -11.12 8.06 -15.19
N HIS A 52 -10.03 8.61 -14.68
CA HIS A 52 -10.02 9.33 -13.41
C HIS A 52 -9.57 10.79 -13.59
N PRO A 53 -10.04 11.70 -12.74
CA PRO A 53 -9.66 13.10 -12.83
C PRO A 53 -8.16 13.28 -12.54
N VAL A 54 -7.58 14.29 -13.19
CA VAL A 54 -6.21 14.72 -12.95
C VAL A 54 -6.25 15.89 -11.98
N LEU A 55 -5.62 15.73 -10.81
CA LEU A 55 -5.53 16.76 -9.78
C LEU A 55 -4.11 17.31 -9.67
N SER A 56 -3.99 18.61 -9.43
CA SER A 56 -2.71 19.23 -9.12
C SER A 56 -2.24 18.83 -7.72
N ILE A 57 -0.94 18.97 -7.47
CA ILE A 57 -0.36 18.77 -6.13
C ILE A 57 -1.04 19.69 -5.12
N GLU A 58 -1.30 20.95 -5.47
CA GLU A 58 -1.96 21.92 -4.60
C GLU A 58 -3.38 21.47 -4.19
N GLU A 59 -4.15 20.93 -5.12
CA GLU A 59 -5.47 20.37 -4.84
C GLU A 59 -5.40 19.18 -3.88
N ILE A 60 -4.44 18.28 -4.08
CA ILE A 60 -4.22 17.12 -3.21
C ILE A 60 -3.83 17.57 -1.80
N ILE A 61 -2.88 18.50 -1.67
CA ILE A 61 -2.43 19.04 -0.39
C ILE A 61 -3.56 19.76 0.34
N ALA A 62 -4.34 20.59 -0.38
CA ALA A 62 -5.48 21.29 0.22
C ALA A 62 -6.52 20.31 0.78
N ALA A 63 -6.82 19.25 0.06
CA ALA A 63 -7.72 18.20 0.52
C ALA A 63 -7.18 17.51 1.79
N ALA A 64 -5.90 17.15 1.80
CA ALA A 64 -5.28 16.52 2.96
C ALA A 64 -5.24 17.44 4.19
N ALA A 65 -4.90 18.71 3.99
CA ALA A 65 -4.77 19.71 5.06
C ALA A 65 -6.10 20.06 5.73
N ALA A 66 -7.23 19.74 5.09
CA ALA A 66 -8.56 19.95 5.67
C ALA A 66 -8.85 19.01 6.87
N HIS A 67 -8.00 18.01 7.10
CA HIS A 67 -8.18 17.00 8.14
C HIS A 67 -7.09 17.07 9.21
N PRO A 68 -7.36 16.64 10.46
CA PRO A 68 -6.42 16.80 11.57
C PRO A 68 -5.21 15.86 11.54
N SER A 69 -5.32 14.66 10.92
CA SER A 69 -4.17 13.75 10.84
C SER A 69 -3.05 14.31 9.97
N ARG A 70 -1.81 14.01 10.34
CA ARG A 70 -0.61 14.34 9.58
C ARG A 70 0.07 13.10 9.00
N ILE A 71 -0.71 12.05 8.74
CA ILE A 71 -0.28 10.87 7.97
C ILE A 71 -0.98 10.91 6.61
N ALA A 72 -0.19 10.94 5.53
CA ALA A 72 -0.66 10.79 4.17
C ALA A 72 -0.20 9.45 3.61
N ILE A 73 -1.12 8.64 3.15
CA ILE A 73 -0.85 7.31 2.58
C ILE A 73 -1.12 7.36 1.09
N VAL A 74 -0.06 7.21 0.31
CA VAL A 74 -0.16 7.11 -1.15
C VAL A 74 -0.30 5.65 -1.53
N THR A 75 -1.37 5.34 -2.21
CA THR A 75 -1.74 4.01 -2.67
C THR A 75 -2.33 4.10 -4.07
N GLY A 76 -3.00 3.08 -4.55
CA GLY A 76 -3.67 3.18 -5.84
C GLY A 76 -4.00 1.83 -6.42
N GLY A 77 -3.90 1.77 -7.72
CA GLY A 77 -3.34 0.76 -8.56
C GLY A 77 -1.86 0.49 -8.18
N GLU A 78 -0.92 0.93 -8.99
CA GLU A 78 0.50 0.91 -8.60
C GLU A 78 1.04 2.35 -8.58
N PRO A 79 1.22 2.97 -7.39
CA PRO A 79 1.59 4.37 -7.30
C PRO A 79 2.98 4.68 -7.88
N LEU A 80 3.91 3.73 -7.86
CA LEU A 80 5.27 3.91 -8.43
C LEU A 80 5.31 3.93 -9.96
N LEU A 81 4.19 3.75 -10.65
CA LEU A 81 4.10 4.11 -12.08
C LEU A 81 4.25 5.62 -12.30
N HIS A 82 4.05 6.42 -11.27
CA HIS A 82 4.18 7.87 -11.29
C HIS A 82 5.48 8.31 -10.62
N GLN A 83 6.02 9.46 -11.05
CA GLN A 83 7.15 10.10 -10.39
C GLN A 83 6.64 10.86 -9.16
N LEU A 84 6.98 10.37 -7.96
CA LEU A 84 6.37 10.80 -6.70
C LEU A 84 7.23 11.79 -5.89
N ASP A 85 8.43 12.14 -6.36
CA ASP A 85 9.28 13.11 -5.65
C ASP A 85 8.59 14.46 -5.41
N PRO A 86 7.91 15.08 -6.40
CA PRO A 86 7.23 16.34 -6.16
C PRO A 86 6.06 16.25 -5.19
N LEU A 87 5.29 15.15 -5.24
CA LEU A 87 4.17 14.93 -4.32
C LEU A 87 4.66 14.79 -2.88
N THR A 88 5.67 13.95 -2.65
CA THR A 88 6.21 13.74 -1.30
C THR A 88 6.92 14.98 -0.76
N THR A 89 7.60 15.75 -1.62
CA THR A 89 8.19 17.03 -1.24
C THR A 89 7.12 18.00 -0.74
N ALA A 90 6.02 18.12 -1.45
CA ALA A 90 4.91 19.00 -1.06
C ALA A 90 4.20 18.52 0.21
N LEU A 91 3.96 17.21 0.34
CA LEU A 91 3.36 16.62 1.55
C LEU A 91 4.23 16.89 2.78
N LYS A 92 5.54 16.67 2.68
CA LYS A 92 6.47 16.92 3.80
C LYS A 92 6.56 18.41 4.15
N ALA A 93 6.57 19.29 3.15
CA ALA A 93 6.54 20.74 3.38
C ALA A 93 5.26 21.19 4.09
N ALA A 94 4.14 20.49 3.88
CA ALA A 94 2.88 20.70 4.57
C ALA A 94 2.78 19.99 5.94
N GLY A 95 3.87 19.35 6.41
CA GLY A 95 3.95 18.71 7.72
C GLY A 95 3.42 17.29 7.80
N PHE A 96 3.24 16.61 6.66
CA PHE A 96 2.78 15.22 6.63
C PHE A 96 3.93 14.22 6.73
N GLN A 97 3.68 13.12 7.46
CA GLN A 97 4.42 11.88 7.29
C GLN A 97 3.91 11.20 6.02
N THR A 98 4.85 10.72 5.20
CA THR A 98 4.53 10.09 3.91
C THR A 98 4.66 8.58 3.99
N HIS A 99 3.57 7.88 3.75
CA HIS A 99 3.52 6.42 3.65
C HIS A 99 3.19 6.02 2.21
N ILE A 100 3.78 4.92 1.75
CA ILE A 100 3.42 4.32 0.46
C ILE A 100 3.00 2.87 0.64
N GLU A 101 1.98 2.46 -0.11
CA GLU A 101 1.62 1.07 -0.34
C GLU A 101 1.89 0.72 -1.79
N THR A 102 2.82 -0.19 -2.04
CA THR A 102 3.28 -0.53 -3.39
C THR A 102 3.59 -2.02 -3.52
N SER A 103 3.40 -2.55 -4.73
CA SER A 103 3.90 -3.87 -5.11
C SER A 103 5.42 -3.90 -5.27
N GLY A 104 6.06 -2.74 -5.37
CA GLY A 104 7.50 -2.60 -5.60
C GLY A 104 7.96 -3.00 -7.01
N SER A 105 7.04 -3.18 -7.94
CA SER A 105 7.34 -3.67 -9.30
C SER A 105 7.82 -2.59 -10.27
N SER A 106 7.85 -1.34 -9.86
CA SER A 106 8.39 -0.20 -10.61
C SER A 106 9.49 0.51 -9.81
N PRO A 107 10.38 1.27 -10.47
CA PRO A 107 11.46 1.99 -9.78
C PRO A 107 10.93 2.90 -8.67
N MET A 108 11.66 2.95 -7.56
CA MET A 108 11.31 3.79 -6.42
C MET A 108 11.45 5.27 -6.78
N SER A 109 10.46 6.04 -6.38
CA SER A 109 10.49 7.52 -6.37
C SER A 109 9.76 8.03 -5.14
N GLY A 110 9.99 9.29 -4.78
CA GLY A 110 9.45 9.88 -3.57
C GLY A 110 10.31 9.64 -2.33
N SER A 111 10.07 10.46 -1.32
CA SER A 111 10.72 10.37 0.00
C SER A 111 9.71 9.88 1.02
N TRP A 112 9.91 8.69 1.55
CA TRP A 112 8.94 7.97 2.37
C TRP A 112 9.40 7.81 3.81
N ASP A 113 8.52 8.10 4.74
CA ASP A 113 8.71 7.81 6.17
C ASP A 113 8.33 6.36 6.49
N TRP A 114 7.45 5.76 5.68
CA TRP A 114 7.04 4.37 5.80
C TRP A 114 6.77 3.74 4.43
N VAL A 115 7.45 2.63 4.15
CA VAL A 115 7.26 1.84 2.94
C VAL A 115 6.61 0.52 3.30
N CYS A 116 5.34 0.34 2.90
CA CYS A 116 4.66 -0.95 2.91
C CYS A 116 4.84 -1.61 1.56
N LEU A 117 5.68 -2.63 1.51
CA LEU A 117 5.86 -3.48 0.34
C LEU A 117 4.84 -4.61 0.36
N SER A 118 3.98 -4.65 -0.64
CA SER A 118 3.01 -5.73 -0.84
C SER A 118 3.26 -6.42 -2.19
N PRO A 119 4.27 -7.31 -2.27
CA PRO A 119 4.71 -7.90 -3.53
C PRO A 119 3.62 -8.81 -4.11
N LYS A 120 3.61 -8.93 -5.42
CA LYS A 120 2.65 -9.74 -6.17
C LYS A 120 3.38 -10.74 -7.05
N LYS A 121 2.83 -11.95 -7.20
CA LYS A 121 3.36 -12.98 -8.10
C LYS A 121 3.24 -12.59 -9.58
N PHE A 122 2.32 -11.69 -9.90
CA PHE A 122 2.01 -11.27 -11.27
C PHE A 122 3.09 -10.39 -11.88
N LYS A 123 3.81 -9.64 -11.06
CA LYS A 123 4.94 -8.80 -11.44
C LYS A 123 5.90 -8.68 -10.28
N ALA A 124 7.16 -9.07 -10.50
CA ALA A 124 8.16 -9.16 -9.45
C ALA A 124 8.50 -7.78 -8.84
N ALA A 125 8.68 -7.76 -7.53
CA ALA A 125 9.22 -6.59 -6.83
C ALA A 125 10.70 -6.40 -7.18
N LEU A 126 11.10 -5.13 -7.34
CA LEU A 126 12.49 -4.77 -7.61
C LEU A 126 13.33 -4.84 -6.32
N PRO A 127 14.63 -5.16 -6.41
CA PRO A 127 15.50 -5.26 -5.24
C PRO A 127 15.54 -3.99 -4.38
N GLU A 128 15.49 -2.81 -4.99
CA GLU A 128 15.48 -1.55 -4.26
C GLU A 128 14.25 -1.37 -3.37
N ALA A 129 13.07 -1.79 -3.85
CA ALA A 129 11.84 -1.75 -3.07
C ALA A 129 11.88 -2.71 -1.89
N ILE A 130 12.43 -3.92 -2.11
CA ILE A 130 12.61 -4.93 -1.05
C ILE A 130 13.52 -4.38 0.05
N LYS A 131 14.63 -3.76 -0.33
CA LYS A 131 15.59 -3.16 0.63
C LYS A 131 15.03 -1.93 1.37
N ALA A 132 14.09 -1.22 0.78
CA ALA A 132 13.47 -0.03 1.36
C ALA A 132 12.29 -0.37 2.30
N ALA A 133 11.83 -1.63 2.35
CA ALA A 133 10.62 -2.01 3.05
C ALA A 133 10.74 -1.83 4.57
N ASN A 134 9.84 -1.06 5.15
CA ASN A 134 9.61 -1.00 6.59
C ASN A 134 8.60 -2.07 7.02
N GLU A 135 7.72 -2.43 6.11
CA GLU A 135 6.67 -3.42 6.28
C GLU A 135 6.58 -4.27 5.01
N LEU A 136 6.55 -5.59 5.20
CA LEU A 136 6.26 -6.56 4.16
C LEU A 136 4.88 -7.14 4.44
N LYS A 137 3.92 -6.88 3.56
CA LYS A 137 2.55 -7.38 3.68
C LYS A 137 2.22 -8.26 2.48
N VAL A 138 2.08 -9.55 2.71
CA VAL A 138 1.77 -10.52 1.64
C VAL A 138 0.33 -10.96 1.74
N VAL A 139 -0.42 -10.73 0.66
CA VAL A 139 -1.81 -11.21 0.55
C VAL A 139 -1.80 -12.70 0.24
N VAL A 140 -2.53 -13.47 1.04
CA VAL A 140 -2.63 -14.93 0.93
C VAL A 140 -3.96 -15.27 0.29
N PHE A 141 -3.90 -15.69 -0.97
CA PHE A 141 -5.05 -16.12 -1.77
C PHE A 141 -5.16 -17.66 -1.81
N ASN A 142 -4.01 -18.34 -1.78
CA ASN A 142 -3.93 -19.80 -1.76
C ASN A 142 -2.66 -20.28 -1.02
N ASN A 143 -2.53 -21.59 -0.84
CA ASN A 143 -1.43 -22.19 -0.07
C ASN A 143 -0.03 -21.88 -0.63
N SER A 144 0.12 -21.66 -1.93
CA SER A 144 1.42 -21.34 -2.52
C SER A 144 1.94 -19.96 -2.13
N ASP A 145 1.07 -19.08 -1.58
CA ASP A 145 1.44 -17.75 -1.13
C ASP A 145 2.29 -17.75 0.14
N PHE A 146 2.22 -18.81 0.95
CA PHE A 146 3.12 -18.94 2.12
C PHE A 146 4.59 -19.11 1.70
N ALA A 147 4.87 -19.96 0.71
CA ALA A 147 6.21 -20.10 0.16
C ALA A 147 6.69 -18.81 -0.52
N PHE A 148 5.80 -18.14 -1.24
CA PHE A 148 6.08 -16.84 -1.83
C PHE A 148 6.44 -15.79 -0.78
N ALA A 149 5.65 -15.67 0.29
CA ALA A 149 5.94 -14.77 1.40
C ALA A 149 7.30 -15.08 2.04
N ASN A 150 7.58 -16.35 2.31
CA ASN A 150 8.83 -16.77 2.94
C ASN A 150 10.07 -16.46 2.08
N SER A 151 9.93 -16.39 0.77
CA SER A 151 11.04 -16.05 -0.14
C SER A 151 11.63 -14.66 0.08
N PHE A 152 10.90 -13.74 0.74
CA PHE A 152 11.35 -12.38 1.04
C PHE A 152 12.04 -12.22 2.39
N VAL A 153 11.93 -13.20 3.28
CA VAL A 153 12.33 -13.04 4.71
C VAL A 153 13.80 -12.62 4.87
N ASN A 154 14.68 -13.16 4.04
CA ASN A 154 16.11 -12.85 4.10
C ASN A 154 16.52 -11.62 3.28
N ASP A 155 15.64 -11.10 2.46
CA ASP A 155 15.95 -10.01 1.53
C ASP A 155 15.44 -8.65 2.03
N VAL A 156 14.44 -8.63 2.91
CA VAL A 156 13.97 -7.41 3.57
C VAL A 156 14.89 -7.01 4.73
N PRO A 157 14.91 -5.73 5.13
CA PRO A 157 15.67 -5.30 6.30
C PRO A 157 15.32 -6.09 7.57
N VAL A 158 16.29 -6.28 8.46
CA VAL A 158 16.14 -7.09 9.68
C VAL A 158 15.02 -6.60 10.60
N ASN A 159 14.76 -5.30 10.62
CA ASN A 159 13.69 -4.65 11.40
C ASN A 159 12.38 -4.49 10.63
N CYS A 160 12.30 -4.99 9.41
CA CYS A 160 11.07 -4.97 8.61
C CYS A 160 9.98 -5.78 9.30
N LYS A 161 8.80 -5.18 9.47
CA LYS A 161 7.62 -5.85 10.01
C LYS A 161 7.02 -6.76 8.93
N LYS A 162 6.61 -7.96 9.31
CA LYS A 162 6.12 -8.97 8.36
C LYS A 162 4.68 -9.35 8.66
N TYR A 163 3.80 -9.16 7.67
CA TYR A 163 2.37 -9.41 7.77
C TYR A 163 1.89 -10.36 6.70
N LEU A 164 1.04 -11.31 7.10
CA LEU A 164 0.24 -12.12 6.21
C LEU A 164 -1.21 -11.64 6.29
N GLN A 165 -1.80 -11.36 5.14
CA GLN A 165 -3.17 -10.87 5.05
C GLN A 165 -4.01 -11.82 4.19
N PRO A 166 -5.02 -12.51 4.77
CA PRO A 166 -5.96 -13.28 3.98
C PRO A 166 -6.62 -12.39 2.93
N GLU A 167 -6.67 -12.85 1.68
CA GLU A 167 -7.43 -12.17 0.64
C GLU A 167 -8.92 -12.16 1.03
N TRP A 168 -9.61 -11.04 0.77
CA TRP A 168 -10.94 -10.79 1.36
C TRP A 168 -11.98 -11.85 0.99
N GLU A 169 -12.10 -12.20 -0.30
CA GLU A 169 -13.08 -13.20 -0.76
C GLU A 169 -12.74 -14.63 -0.33
N LYS A 170 -11.47 -14.87 0.01
CA LYS A 170 -10.95 -16.15 0.50
C LYS A 170 -10.76 -16.19 2.01
N SER A 171 -11.18 -15.15 2.73
CA SER A 171 -10.90 -15.01 4.17
C SER A 171 -11.40 -16.17 5.01
N ASP A 172 -12.59 -16.71 4.71
CA ASP A 172 -13.14 -17.86 5.45
C ASP A 172 -12.25 -19.10 5.36
N THR A 173 -11.64 -19.34 4.19
CA THR A 173 -10.75 -20.48 3.96
C THR A 173 -9.33 -20.20 4.41
N MET A 174 -8.80 -19.01 4.10
CA MET A 174 -7.40 -18.70 4.30
C MET A 174 -7.04 -18.22 5.69
N THR A 175 -7.95 -17.55 6.40
CA THR A 175 -7.67 -17.04 7.76
C THR A 175 -7.23 -18.13 8.74
N PRO A 176 -7.90 -19.30 8.84
CA PRO A 176 -7.43 -20.37 9.71
C PRO A 176 -6.02 -20.85 9.35
N LEU A 177 -5.71 -20.97 8.06
CA LEU A 177 -4.39 -21.41 7.59
C LEU A 177 -3.30 -20.37 7.88
N VAL A 178 -3.61 -19.10 7.72
CA VAL A 178 -2.71 -18.00 8.08
C VAL A 178 -2.40 -17.99 9.57
N ILE A 179 -3.41 -18.18 10.41
CA ILE A 179 -3.24 -18.25 11.87
C ILE A 179 -2.30 -19.39 12.25
N GLU A 180 -2.52 -20.61 11.72
CA GLU A 180 -1.65 -21.76 12.01
C GLU A 180 -0.21 -21.55 11.49
N TYR A 181 -0.07 -20.91 10.32
CA TYR A 181 1.25 -20.58 9.80
C TYR A 181 1.98 -19.59 10.72
N ILE A 182 1.32 -18.52 11.16
CA ILE A 182 1.90 -17.52 12.08
C ILE A 182 2.29 -18.17 13.42
N LYS A 183 1.45 -19.03 13.99
CA LYS A 183 1.77 -19.74 15.22
C LYS A 183 3.03 -20.60 15.10
N SER A 184 3.29 -21.14 13.91
CA SER A 184 4.51 -21.90 13.60
C SER A 184 5.69 -21.02 13.17
N ASN A 185 5.43 -19.78 12.77
CA ASN A 185 6.42 -18.82 12.28
C ASN A 185 6.18 -17.44 12.92
N PRO A 186 6.53 -17.28 14.22
CA PRO A 186 6.09 -16.12 15.02
C PRO A 186 6.76 -14.78 14.66
N SER A 187 7.65 -14.75 13.67
CA SER A 187 8.16 -13.50 13.10
C SER A 187 7.13 -12.83 12.17
N TRP A 188 6.07 -13.55 11.78
CA TRP A 188 4.95 -13.02 11.03
C TRP A 188 3.82 -12.62 11.96
N GLU A 189 3.05 -11.60 11.56
CA GLU A 189 1.86 -11.14 12.25
C GLU A 189 0.66 -11.16 11.29
N LEU A 190 -0.53 -11.20 11.84
CA LEU A 190 -1.76 -11.16 11.06
C LEU A 190 -2.10 -9.72 10.70
N SER A 191 -2.32 -9.47 9.41
CA SER A 191 -3.01 -8.27 8.94
C SER A 191 -4.41 -8.64 8.47
N ALA A 192 -5.42 -7.99 9.06
CA ALA A 192 -6.78 -8.05 8.56
C ALA A 192 -7.07 -6.75 7.78
N GLN A 193 -8.14 -6.75 6.98
CA GLN A 193 -8.66 -5.53 6.38
C GLN A 193 -9.72 -4.95 7.32
N LEU A 194 -9.27 -4.37 8.45
CA LEU A 194 -10.14 -3.90 9.53
C LEU A 194 -11.22 -2.94 9.02
N HIS A 195 -10.86 -2.04 8.08
CA HIS A 195 -11.79 -1.09 7.47
C HIS A 195 -13.01 -1.76 6.84
N LYS A 196 -12.87 -2.96 6.28
CA LYS A 196 -14.00 -3.72 5.73
C LYS A 196 -14.92 -4.26 6.83
N TYR A 197 -14.37 -4.68 7.96
CA TYR A 197 -15.15 -5.16 9.10
C TYR A 197 -15.93 -4.05 9.80
N ILE A 198 -15.33 -2.86 9.94
CA ILE A 198 -15.96 -1.71 10.59
C ILE A 198 -16.67 -0.78 9.62
N GLN A 199 -16.69 -1.11 8.32
CA GLN A 199 -17.44 -0.42 7.26
C GLN A 199 -17.07 1.07 7.11
N VAL A 200 -15.78 1.37 7.12
CA VAL A 200 -15.22 2.68 6.74
C VAL A 200 -14.49 2.57 5.40
N PRO A 201 -14.27 3.70 4.70
CA PRO A 201 -13.52 3.71 3.44
C PRO A 201 -12.15 3.09 3.53
#